data_5c02cd836b0279be9e64d3018b12a6e4
#
_entry.id   5c02cd836b0279be9e64d3018b12a6e4
#
_cell.length_a   1.000
_cell.length_b   1.000
_cell.length_c   1.000
_cell.angle_alpha   90.00
_cell.angle_beta   90.00
_cell.angle_gamma   90.00
#
_symmetry.space_group_name_H-M   'P 1'
#
loop_
_entity.id
_entity.type
_entity.pdbx_description
1 polymer ?
#
loop_
_entity_poly.entity_id
_entity_poly.type
_entity_poly.pdbx_seq_one_letter_code
_entity_poly.pdbx_strand_id
1 'polypeptide(L)'
;MTDSNSFDAASDLDGVDDFTHAFFALHHGLPRQAPGSDASTRRLLSLCGPLPERPRVLDLGCGPGRSALLLAAEAGAAGTGAEVTAVDLHAPFLDELRAAAAARGLAGRVRTVEADMGALPGEGFEDGSFDLVWAEGSAYVVGFDAALARWKRLLAPGGTLVLTECQWSVARPSAGARAFWDRHYALRTTAGNLAAAQAAGYRVLGVHELPDSDWAEYYGPLAERVRALAATGGPAMARALAATREELDVRARHGHEYGYGGYVLRPVSAGDGDAWPARPEAAADAAAVREINLAAFGTPLEADLVDALRADASWLPGLSYVAEAPDGSVAAHALLTRCEVDGAPALALAPVAADPALQRSGAGSSVVRALLAAARERGESLVLVLGHPEYYPRFGFLPASHFGIRAPFEVPDEAVMALVLDDSRPVPAGMIKYPDPFGV
;
A
#
# COMPACT_ATOMS: atom_id res chain seq x y z
N MET A 1 21.97 -25.54 -1.46
CA MET A 1 21.70 -25.64 -2.90
C MET A 1 20.35 -25.02 -3.09
N THR A 2 20.34 -23.74 -3.39
CA THR A 2 19.18 -22.88 -3.50
C THR A 2 18.96 -22.68 -4.99
N ASP A 3 18.05 -23.44 -5.60
CA ASP A 3 17.57 -23.17 -6.93
C ASP A 3 16.59 -21.98 -6.88
N SER A 4 17.13 -20.83 -7.18
CA SER A 4 16.35 -19.62 -7.48
C SER A 4 15.76 -19.77 -8.88
N ASN A 5 14.50 -20.18 -8.97
CA ASN A 5 13.72 -20.09 -10.21
C ASN A 5 13.17 -18.66 -10.32
N SER A 6 14.07 -17.68 -10.53
CA SER A 6 13.71 -16.39 -11.09
C SER A 6 13.30 -16.65 -12.54
N PHE A 7 12.19 -16.10 -12.99
CA PHE A 7 11.91 -15.92 -14.41
C PHE A 7 13.12 -15.18 -14.99
N ASP A 8 14.01 -15.94 -15.66
CA ASP A 8 15.21 -15.40 -16.26
C ASP A 8 14.82 -14.73 -17.59
N ALA A 9 14.27 -13.51 -17.47
CA ALA A 9 13.92 -12.66 -18.62
C ALA A 9 15.17 -11.97 -19.24
N ALA A 10 16.37 -12.36 -18.84
CA ALA A 10 17.59 -11.63 -19.17
C ALA A 10 18.61 -12.39 -20.04
N SER A 11 18.25 -13.49 -20.68
CA SER A 11 19.20 -14.15 -21.59
C SER A 11 18.54 -14.71 -22.83
N ASP A 12 18.17 -13.90 -23.78
CA ASP A 12 18.12 -14.15 -25.23
C ASP A 12 17.10 -13.20 -25.88
N LEU A 13 17.52 -11.98 -26.18
CA LEU A 13 16.74 -11.04 -26.98
C LEU A 13 16.57 -11.49 -28.46
N ASP A 14 17.22 -12.57 -28.87
CA ASP A 14 17.04 -13.22 -30.18
C ASP A 14 16.09 -14.44 -30.14
N GLY A 15 15.52 -14.78 -28.98
CA GLY A 15 14.66 -15.94 -28.78
C GLY A 15 13.48 -15.65 -27.85
N VAL A 16 12.66 -14.61 -28.13
CA VAL A 16 11.36 -14.50 -27.47
C VAL A 16 10.58 -15.76 -27.80
N ASP A 17 10.40 -16.65 -26.81
CA ASP A 17 9.67 -17.90 -26.97
C ASP A 17 8.30 -17.63 -27.61
N ASP A 18 7.92 -18.42 -28.56
CA ASP A 18 6.58 -18.39 -29.19
C ASP A 18 5.43 -18.27 -28.16
N PHE A 19 5.64 -18.79 -26.95
CA PHE A 19 4.71 -18.65 -25.83
C PHE A 19 4.56 -17.19 -25.39
N THR A 20 5.65 -16.47 -25.22
CA THR A 20 5.64 -15.05 -24.81
C THR A 20 4.94 -14.19 -25.86
N HIS A 21 5.21 -14.41 -27.13
CA HIS A 21 4.48 -13.76 -28.22
C HIS A 21 2.98 -14.05 -28.17
N ALA A 22 2.60 -15.32 -27.97
CA ALA A 22 1.20 -15.71 -27.87
C ALA A 22 0.54 -15.11 -26.62
N PHE A 23 1.26 -15.04 -25.50
CA PHE A 23 0.78 -14.41 -24.28
C PHE A 23 0.51 -12.92 -24.49
N PHE A 24 1.46 -12.16 -25.06
CA PHE A 24 1.22 -10.75 -25.36
C PHE A 24 0.09 -10.55 -26.38
N ALA A 25 -0.05 -11.44 -27.36
CA ALA A 25 -1.17 -11.38 -28.32
C ALA A 25 -2.56 -11.49 -27.65
N LEU A 26 -2.67 -12.20 -26.53
CA LEU A 26 -3.89 -12.23 -25.71
C LEU A 26 -4.18 -10.87 -25.05
N HIS A 27 -3.17 -10.07 -24.80
CA HIS A 27 -3.25 -8.85 -24.01
C HIS A 27 -3.34 -7.57 -24.86
N HIS A 28 -2.97 -7.61 -26.15
CA HIS A 28 -3.06 -6.46 -27.06
C HIS A 28 -4.47 -5.90 -27.15
N GLY A 29 -4.60 -4.57 -27.01
CA GLY A 29 -5.88 -3.87 -27.08
C GLY A 29 -6.81 -4.12 -25.90
N LEU A 30 -6.34 -4.78 -24.83
CA LEU A 30 -7.06 -4.81 -23.57
C LEU A 30 -6.86 -3.47 -22.82
N PRO A 31 -7.87 -2.99 -22.08
CA PRO A 31 -7.80 -1.67 -21.42
C PRO A 31 -6.75 -1.63 -20.31
N ARG A 32 -6.41 -2.77 -19.71
CA ARG A 32 -5.41 -2.95 -18.66
C ARG A 32 -4.69 -4.28 -18.79
N GLN A 33 -3.48 -4.37 -18.22
CA GLN A 33 -2.64 -5.57 -18.23
C GLN A 33 -2.53 -6.21 -16.84
N ALA A 34 -3.14 -5.59 -15.83
CA ALA A 34 -3.21 -6.05 -14.44
C ALA A 34 -4.48 -5.49 -13.78
N PRO A 35 -4.91 -6.05 -12.63
CA PRO A 35 -6.00 -5.50 -11.84
C PRO A 35 -5.77 -4.03 -11.47
N GLY A 36 -6.79 -3.21 -11.59
CA GLY A 36 -6.74 -1.79 -11.29
C GLY A 36 -7.88 -1.03 -11.98
N SER A 37 -8.11 0.21 -11.53
CA SER A 37 -9.08 1.13 -12.11
C SER A 37 -8.57 2.56 -12.08
N ASP A 38 -9.18 3.45 -12.86
CA ASP A 38 -8.88 4.88 -12.78
C ASP A 38 -9.21 5.45 -11.38
N ALA A 39 -10.19 4.88 -10.69
CA ALA A 39 -10.54 5.25 -9.32
C ALA A 39 -9.41 4.89 -8.33
N SER A 40 -8.86 3.69 -8.42
CA SER A 40 -7.74 3.25 -7.59
C SER A 40 -6.45 4.02 -7.91
N THR A 41 -6.15 4.29 -9.20
CA THR A 41 -5.02 5.15 -9.59
C THR A 41 -5.17 6.56 -8.97
N ARG A 42 -6.36 7.20 -9.04
CA ARG A 42 -6.64 8.50 -8.40
C ARG A 42 -6.52 8.42 -6.89
N ARG A 43 -7.00 7.33 -6.29
CA ARG A 43 -6.90 7.13 -4.84
C ARG A 43 -5.43 7.07 -4.41
N LEU A 44 -4.60 6.30 -5.08
CA LEU A 44 -3.16 6.23 -4.82
C LEU A 44 -2.49 7.60 -5.02
N LEU A 45 -2.83 8.31 -6.09
CA LEU A 45 -2.31 9.65 -6.36
C LEU A 45 -2.66 10.63 -5.22
N SER A 46 -3.88 10.56 -4.69
CA SER A 46 -4.32 11.42 -3.56
C SER A 46 -3.53 11.17 -2.27
N LEU A 47 -2.95 9.98 -2.11
CA LEU A 47 -2.15 9.60 -0.94
C LEU A 47 -0.69 10.07 -1.04
N CYS A 48 -0.21 10.52 -2.21
CA CYS A 48 1.16 11.00 -2.41
C CYS A 48 1.45 12.29 -1.64
N GLY A 49 0.42 13.01 -1.20
CA GLY A 49 0.53 14.35 -0.63
C GLY A 49 0.81 15.43 -1.69
N PRO A 50 1.26 16.61 -1.30
CA PRO A 50 1.52 17.69 -2.24
C PRO A 50 2.60 17.29 -3.26
N LEU A 51 2.30 17.51 -4.55
CA LEU A 51 3.22 17.35 -5.67
C LEU A 51 3.56 18.73 -6.24
N PRO A 52 4.69 18.89 -6.94
CA PRO A 52 4.99 20.08 -7.74
C PRO A 52 3.86 20.42 -8.71
N GLU A 53 3.84 21.63 -9.24
CA GLU A 53 2.84 22.05 -10.23
C GLU A 53 2.87 21.15 -11.48
N ARG A 54 4.07 20.78 -11.94
CA ARG A 54 4.30 19.83 -13.04
C ARG A 54 5.32 18.79 -12.61
N PRO A 55 4.87 17.73 -11.95
CA PRO A 55 5.78 16.70 -11.48
C PRO A 55 6.35 15.90 -12.65
N ARG A 56 7.60 15.51 -12.50
CA ARG A 56 8.26 14.54 -13.39
C ARG A 56 7.91 13.15 -12.89
N VAL A 57 7.16 12.42 -13.69
CA VAL A 57 6.68 11.08 -13.36
C VAL A 57 7.39 10.04 -14.21
N LEU A 58 7.78 8.94 -13.59
CA LEU A 58 8.28 7.74 -14.26
C LEU A 58 7.27 6.62 -14.04
N ASP A 59 6.65 6.11 -15.11
CA ASP A 59 5.73 4.97 -15.08
C ASP A 59 6.44 3.72 -15.58
N LEU A 60 6.69 2.75 -14.71
CA LEU A 60 7.51 1.56 -14.92
C LEU A 60 6.66 0.32 -15.20
N GLY A 61 6.87 -0.31 -16.34
CA GLY A 61 6.01 -1.38 -16.84
C GLY A 61 4.63 -0.81 -17.21
N CYS A 62 4.64 0.29 -17.95
CA CYS A 62 3.44 1.09 -18.22
C CYS A 62 2.38 0.38 -19.08
N GLY A 63 2.74 -0.72 -19.77
CA GLY A 63 1.85 -1.38 -20.70
C GLY A 63 1.29 -0.42 -21.75
N PRO A 64 -0.01 -0.50 -22.12
CA PRO A 64 -0.67 0.43 -23.03
C PRO A 64 -0.96 1.81 -22.40
N GLY A 65 -0.46 2.07 -21.16
CA GLY A 65 -0.34 3.39 -20.55
C GLY A 65 -1.59 3.94 -19.87
N ARG A 66 -2.43 3.10 -19.29
CA ARG A 66 -3.65 3.59 -18.61
C ARG A 66 -3.33 4.54 -17.47
N SER A 67 -2.38 4.14 -16.58
CA SER A 67 -1.86 5.00 -15.50
C SER A 67 -1.11 6.21 -16.04
N ALA A 68 -0.19 6.01 -17.02
CA ALA A 68 0.56 7.10 -17.63
C ALA A 68 -0.33 8.23 -18.15
N LEU A 69 -1.41 7.90 -18.86
CA LEU A 69 -2.36 8.86 -19.42
C LEU A 69 -3.13 9.63 -18.33
N LEU A 70 -3.55 8.93 -17.26
CA LEU A 70 -4.22 9.55 -16.13
C LEU A 70 -3.28 10.50 -15.40
N LEU A 71 -2.06 10.06 -15.11
CA LEU A 71 -1.05 10.88 -14.43
C LEU A 71 -0.66 12.11 -15.26
N ALA A 72 -0.49 11.95 -16.58
CA ALA A 72 -0.23 13.07 -17.48
C ALA A 72 -1.35 14.11 -17.51
N ALA A 73 -2.58 13.68 -17.27
CA ALA A 73 -3.74 14.57 -17.24
C ALA A 73 -3.98 15.23 -15.87
N GLU A 74 -3.77 14.48 -14.77
CA GLU A 74 -4.31 14.82 -13.45
C GLU A 74 -3.26 15.01 -12.35
N ALA A 75 -2.03 14.47 -12.48
CA ALA A 75 -1.01 14.61 -11.44
C ALA A 75 -0.46 16.04 -11.39
N GLY A 76 -0.13 16.50 -10.17
CA GLY A 76 0.40 17.84 -9.94
C GLY A 76 -0.50 18.71 -9.08
N ALA A 77 0.01 19.87 -8.68
CA ALA A 77 -0.73 20.82 -7.87
C ALA A 77 -2.01 21.27 -8.61
N ALA A 78 -3.15 21.21 -7.94
CA ALA A 78 -4.46 21.55 -8.52
C ALA A 78 -4.84 20.77 -9.81
N GLY A 79 -4.27 19.58 -10.04
CA GLY A 79 -4.59 18.77 -11.21
C GLY A 79 -4.05 19.32 -12.53
N THR A 80 -2.92 20.00 -12.52
CA THR A 80 -2.33 20.63 -13.71
C THR A 80 -1.75 19.62 -14.71
N GLY A 81 -1.60 18.35 -14.32
CA GLY A 81 -1.00 17.27 -15.10
C GLY A 81 0.51 17.21 -15.00
N ALA A 82 1.08 16.05 -15.33
CA ALA A 82 2.49 15.72 -15.19
C ALA A 82 3.23 15.61 -16.52
N GLU A 83 4.57 15.65 -16.47
CA GLU A 83 5.46 15.16 -17.53
C GLU A 83 5.79 13.69 -17.22
N VAL A 84 5.25 12.77 -18.03
CA VAL A 84 5.37 11.34 -17.81
C VAL A 84 6.40 10.73 -18.76
N THR A 85 7.40 10.04 -18.20
CA THR A 85 8.22 9.07 -18.92
C THR A 85 7.67 7.69 -18.66
N ALA A 86 7.14 7.04 -19.69
CA ALA A 86 6.52 5.74 -19.61
C ALA A 86 7.45 4.67 -20.18
N VAL A 87 7.79 3.67 -19.39
CA VAL A 87 8.78 2.63 -19.71
C VAL A 87 8.11 1.27 -19.81
N ASP A 88 8.36 0.56 -20.90
CA ASP A 88 7.97 -0.85 -21.08
C ASP A 88 8.99 -1.52 -22.01
N LEU A 89 9.14 -2.85 -21.92
CA LEU A 89 9.95 -3.64 -22.86
C LEU A 89 9.19 -3.98 -24.15
N HIS A 90 7.84 -3.97 -24.10
CA HIS A 90 7.01 -4.38 -25.19
C HIS A 90 6.64 -3.21 -26.11
N ALA A 91 7.43 -2.98 -27.15
CA ALA A 91 7.25 -1.88 -28.09
C ALA A 91 5.81 -1.67 -28.59
N PRO A 92 5.01 -2.73 -28.92
CA PRO A 92 3.63 -2.56 -29.34
C PRO A 92 2.74 -1.87 -28.31
N PHE A 93 2.94 -2.09 -26.99
CA PHE A 93 2.21 -1.36 -25.96
C PHE A 93 2.58 0.14 -25.94
N LEU A 94 3.85 0.45 -26.19
CA LEU A 94 4.30 1.83 -26.30
C LEU A 94 3.69 2.52 -27.53
N ASP A 95 3.47 1.80 -28.64
CA ASP A 95 2.76 2.32 -29.81
C ASP A 95 1.29 2.60 -29.50
N GLU A 96 0.61 1.70 -28.78
CA GLU A 96 -0.76 1.90 -28.29
C GLU A 96 -0.83 3.16 -27.40
N LEU A 97 0.12 3.31 -26.46
CA LEU A 97 0.20 4.48 -25.58
C LEU A 97 0.41 5.77 -26.37
N ARG A 98 1.34 5.79 -27.34
CA ARG A 98 1.57 6.98 -28.20
C ARG A 98 0.30 7.40 -28.93
N ALA A 99 -0.40 6.44 -29.53
CA ALA A 99 -1.65 6.68 -30.21
C ALA A 99 -2.75 7.23 -29.27
N ALA A 100 -2.88 6.63 -28.07
CA ALA A 100 -3.84 7.05 -27.07
C ALA A 100 -3.51 8.44 -26.50
N ALA A 101 -2.23 8.76 -26.28
CA ALA A 101 -1.78 10.08 -25.84
C ALA A 101 -2.08 11.16 -26.90
N ALA A 102 -1.82 10.86 -28.18
CA ALA A 102 -2.14 11.77 -29.27
C ALA A 102 -3.66 12.05 -29.36
N ALA A 103 -4.48 11.00 -29.27
CA ALA A 103 -5.95 11.12 -29.32
C ALA A 103 -6.53 11.96 -28.15
N ARG A 104 -5.83 12.03 -27.01
CA ARG A 104 -6.21 12.80 -25.82
C ARG A 104 -5.54 14.18 -25.72
N GLY A 105 -4.72 14.58 -26.70
CA GLY A 105 -3.97 15.83 -26.65
C GLY A 105 -2.83 15.83 -25.63
N LEU A 106 -2.34 14.65 -25.21
CA LEU A 106 -1.29 14.46 -24.21
C LEU A 106 0.07 14.12 -24.82
N ALA A 107 0.21 14.10 -26.15
CA ALA A 107 1.45 13.73 -26.84
C ALA A 107 2.69 14.54 -26.39
N GLY A 108 2.50 15.80 -26.00
CA GLY A 108 3.59 16.66 -25.49
C GLY A 108 3.94 16.43 -24.01
N ARG A 109 3.18 15.57 -23.31
CA ARG A 109 3.39 15.27 -21.88
C ARG A 109 3.79 13.84 -21.60
N VAL A 110 3.63 12.93 -22.57
CA VAL A 110 3.97 11.51 -22.42
C VAL A 110 5.10 11.17 -23.36
N ARG A 111 6.24 10.81 -22.79
CA ARG A 111 7.41 10.28 -23.49
C ARG A 111 7.49 8.77 -23.24
N THR A 112 7.48 7.97 -24.28
CA THR A 112 7.64 6.50 -24.17
C THR A 112 9.08 6.10 -24.38
N VAL A 113 9.56 5.14 -23.60
CA VAL A 113 10.93 4.59 -23.69
C VAL A 113 10.85 3.07 -23.61
N GLU A 114 11.43 2.41 -24.62
CA GLU A 114 11.63 0.97 -24.59
C GLU A 114 12.88 0.67 -23.78
N ALA A 115 12.70 0.12 -22.57
CA ALA A 115 13.78 -0.21 -21.66
C ALA A 115 13.35 -1.24 -20.61
N ASP A 116 14.31 -1.98 -20.07
CA ASP A 116 14.12 -2.86 -18.93
C ASP A 116 14.07 -2.05 -17.63
N MET A 117 12.89 -2.02 -16.99
CA MET A 117 12.71 -1.34 -15.71
C MET A 117 13.56 -1.96 -14.58
N GLY A 118 13.97 -3.22 -14.69
CA GLY A 118 14.88 -3.90 -13.78
C GLY A 118 16.33 -3.45 -13.90
N ALA A 119 16.72 -2.85 -15.02
CA ALA A 119 18.05 -2.30 -15.23
C ALA A 119 18.19 -0.84 -14.76
N LEU A 120 17.09 -0.17 -14.40
CA LEU A 120 17.09 1.23 -13.97
C LEU A 120 17.53 1.39 -12.49
N PRO A 121 18.23 2.50 -12.11
CA PRO A 121 18.69 3.60 -12.96
C PRO A 121 19.82 3.18 -13.91
N GLY A 122 19.93 3.88 -15.03
CA GLY A 122 20.91 3.61 -16.09
C GLY A 122 20.92 4.76 -17.09
N GLU A 123 21.46 4.54 -18.29
CA GLU A 123 21.56 5.57 -19.32
C GLU A 123 20.19 6.22 -19.62
N GLY A 124 20.14 7.55 -19.52
CA GLY A 124 18.93 8.35 -19.70
C GLY A 124 17.98 8.38 -18.50
N PHE A 125 18.33 7.73 -17.38
CA PHE A 125 17.57 7.73 -16.13
C PHE A 125 18.51 8.02 -14.95
N GLU A 126 18.74 9.29 -14.71
CA GLU A 126 19.67 9.75 -13.68
C GLU A 126 19.05 9.63 -12.27
N ASP A 127 19.93 9.45 -11.28
CA ASP A 127 19.53 9.46 -9.87
C ASP A 127 18.83 10.78 -9.52
N GLY A 128 17.76 10.71 -8.74
CA GLY A 128 17.04 11.89 -8.26
C GLY A 128 16.23 12.65 -9.32
N SER A 129 15.93 12.03 -10.46
CA SER A 129 15.31 12.72 -11.59
C SER A 129 13.79 12.83 -11.53
N PHE A 130 13.11 12.05 -10.68
CA PHE A 130 11.66 11.95 -10.70
C PHE A 130 11.03 12.34 -9.35
N ASP A 131 9.98 13.12 -9.43
CA ASP A 131 9.18 13.52 -8.26
C ASP A 131 8.20 12.42 -7.86
N LEU A 132 7.83 11.55 -8.83
CA LEU A 132 6.94 10.41 -8.64
C LEU A 132 7.42 9.23 -9.51
N VAL A 133 7.67 8.09 -8.91
CA VAL A 133 7.88 6.81 -9.59
C VAL A 133 6.65 5.95 -9.38
N TRP A 134 6.12 5.40 -10.47
CA TRP A 134 4.84 4.68 -10.51
C TRP A 134 5.01 3.30 -11.13
N ALA A 135 4.37 2.27 -10.57
CA ALA A 135 4.43 0.89 -11.05
C ALA A 135 3.15 0.12 -10.68
N GLU A 136 2.11 0.19 -11.50
CA GLU A 136 0.88 -0.58 -11.28
C GLU A 136 0.97 -1.96 -11.91
N GLY A 137 0.94 -3.03 -11.08
CA GLY A 137 0.92 -4.41 -11.54
C GLY A 137 2.18 -4.86 -12.28
N SER A 138 3.33 -4.24 -12.02
CA SER A 138 4.58 -4.51 -12.73
C SER A 138 5.78 -4.81 -11.82
N ALA A 139 5.74 -4.39 -10.56
CA ALA A 139 6.86 -4.52 -9.62
C ALA A 139 7.30 -5.98 -9.40
N TYR A 140 6.38 -6.95 -9.45
CA TYR A 140 6.67 -8.37 -9.31
C TYR A 140 7.69 -8.90 -10.34
N VAL A 141 7.77 -8.32 -11.54
CA VAL A 141 8.71 -8.72 -12.60
C VAL A 141 10.16 -8.53 -12.14
N VAL A 142 10.42 -7.46 -11.40
CA VAL A 142 11.74 -7.16 -10.82
C VAL A 142 11.90 -7.82 -9.46
N GLY A 143 10.79 -8.11 -8.80
CA GLY A 143 10.69 -8.51 -7.40
C GLY A 143 10.56 -7.30 -6.48
N PHE A 144 9.60 -7.39 -5.55
CA PHE A 144 9.21 -6.27 -4.67
C PHE A 144 10.40 -5.61 -3.95
N ASP A 145 11.28 -6.42 -3.33
CA ASP A 145 12.42 -5.90 -2.57
C ASP A 145 13.47 -5.25 -3.49
N ALA A 146 13.71 -5.84 -4.67
CA ALA A 146 14.63 -5.28 -5.65
C ALA A 146 14.09 -3.98 -6.25
N ALA A 147 12.79 -3.91 -6.51
CA ALA A 147 12.10 -2.70 -6.95
C ALA A 147 12.26 -1.56 -5.92
N LEU A 148 11.99 -1.85 -4.64
CA LEU A 148 12.19 -0.89 -3.55
C LEU A 148 13.63 -0.35 -3.51
N ALA A 149 14.63 -1.23 -3.59
CA ALA A 149 16.03 -0.84 -3.48
C ALA A 149 16.51 -0.02 -4.71
N ARG A 150 16.17 -0.48 -5.92
CA ARG A 150 16.64 0.11 -7.17
C ARG A 150 15.97 1.44 -7.49
N TRP A 151 14.62 1.47 -7.43
CA TRP A 151 13.85 2.63 -7.84
C TRP A 151 13.90 3.78 -6.83
N LYS A 152 14.36 3.50 -5.59
CA LYS A 152 14.66 4.53 -4.60
C LYS A 152 15.62 5.60 -5.12
N ARG A 153 16.61 5.20 -5.90
CA ARG A 153 17.63 6.09 -6.47
C ARG A 153 17.07 7.06 -7.52
N LEU A 154 16.00 6.66 -8.20
CA LEU A 154 15.35 7.49 -9.23
C LEU A 154 14.59 8.68 -8.64
N LEU A 155 14.23 8.61 -7.35
CA LEU A 155 13.41 9.62 -6.67
C LEU A 155 14.20 10.86 -6.32
N ALA A 156 13.69 12.02 -6.73
CA ALA A 156 14.15 13.32 -6.27
C ALA A 156 14.00 13.46 -4.73
N PRO A 157 14.71 14.38 -4.07
CA PRO A 157 14.48 14.68 -2.67
C PRO A 157 13.01 14.97 -2.38
N GLY A 158 12.40 14.21 -1.47
CA GLY A 158 10.96 14.29 -1.17
C GLY A 158 10.05 13.60 -2.18
N GLY A 159 10.60 12.95 -3.21
CA GLY A 159 9.86 12.19 -4.19
C GLY A 159 9.15 10.95 -3.61
N THR A 160 8.19 10.42 -4.33
CA THR A 160 7.30 9.34 -3.86
C THR A 160 7.36 8.16 -4.83
N LEU A 161 7.43 6.93 -4.30
CA LEU A 161 7.23 5.70 -5.03
C LEU A 161 5.79 5.20 -4.79
N VAL A 162 5.09 4.91 -5.86
CA VAL A 162 3.80 4.22 -5.81
C VAL A 162 3.92 2.92 -6.58
N LEU A 163 3.54 1.83 -5.96
CA LEU A 163 3.48 0.54 -6.64
C LEU A 163 2.29 -0.28 -6.15
N THR A 164 1.78 -1.16 -7.00
CA THR A 164 0.79 -2.16 -6.60
C THR A 164 1.39 -3.55 -6.68
N GLU A 165 1.03 -4.40 -5.70
CA GLU A 165 1.58 -5.74 -5.55
C GLU A 165 0.48 -6.71 -5.14
N CYS A 166 0.52 -7.94 -5.70
CA CYS A 166 -0.37 -9.00 -5.27
C CYS A 166 0.04 -9.49 -3.88
N GLN A 167 -0.93 -9.77 -3.03
CA GLN A 167 -0.70 -10.09 -1.63
C GLN A 167 -1.76 -11.03 -1.08
N TRP A 168 -1.43 -11.74 -0.01
CA TRP A 168 -2.42 -12.50 0.75
C TRP A 168 -3.36 -11.57 1.50
N SER A 169 -4.65 -11.78 1.32
CA SER A 169 -5.71 -11.12 2.09
C SER A 169 -6.07 -11.91 3.35
N VAL A 170 -5.56 -13.11 3.51
CA VAL A 170 -5.79 -13.98 4.67
C VAL A 170 -4.46 -14.46 5.26
N ALA A 171 -4.42 -14.65 6.58
CA ALA A 171 -3.23 -15.12 7.28
C ALA A 171 -2.85 -16.57 6.92
N ARG A 172 -3.83 -17.39 6.54
CA ARG A 172 -3.65 -18.81 6.21
C ARG A 172 -4.33 -19.16 4.90
N PRO A 173 -3.69 -18.88 3.76
CA PRO A 173 -4.22 -19.25 2.46
C PRO A 173 -4.35 -20.78 2.32
N SER A 174 -5.34 -21.22 1.55
CA SER A 174 -5.55 -22.63 1.23
C SER A 174 -4.36 -23.22 0.47
N ALA A 175 -4.22 -24.53 0.53
CA ALA A 175 -3.18 -25.24 -0.22
C ALA A 175 -3.33 -25.02 -1.75
N GLY A 176 -4.56 -24.87 -2.26
CA GLY A 176 -4.83 -24.59 -3.66
C GLY A 176 -4.32 -23.23 -4.11
N ALA A 177 -4.62 -22.17 -3.34
CA ALA A 177 -4.15 -20.84 -3.61
C ALA A 177 -2.61 -20.76 -3.53
N ARG A 178 -2.00 -21.35 -2.49
CA ARG A 178 -0.54 -21.43 -2.36
C ARG A 178 0.11 -22.16 -3.52
N ALA A 179 -0.40 -23.32 -3.89
CA ALA A 179 0.18 -24.12 -4.98
C ALA A 179 0.19 -23.37 -6.33
N PHE A 180 -0.73 -22.46 -6.55
CA PHE A 180 -0.71 -21.59 -7.73
C PHE A 180 0.37 -20.49 -7.58
N TRP A 181 0.29 -19.69 -6.52
CA TRP A 181 1.16 -18.51 -6.36
C TRP A 181 2.62 -18.86 -6.15
N ASP A 182 2.95 -19.92 -5.38
CA ASP A 182 4.33 -20.35 -5.14
C ASP A 182 5.05 -20.81 -6.42
N ARG A 183 4.32 -21.14 -7.49
CA ARG A 183 4.89 -21.42 -8.82
C ARG A 183 5.23 -20.13 -9.59
N HIS A 184 4.64 -19.01 -9.24
CA HIS A 184 4.85 -17.73 -9.92
C HIS A 184 5.80 -16.85 -9.10
N TYR A 185 5.42 -16.47 -7.91
CA TYR A 185 6.24 -15.81 -6.91
C TYR A 185 5.57 -15.85 -5.53
N ALA A 186 6.39 -15.75 -4.48
CA ALA A 186 5.89 -15.81 -3.12
C ALA A 186 5.15 -14.53 -2.73
N LEU A 187 3.85 -14.64 -2.43
CA LEU A 187 3.08 -13.51 -1.92
C LEU A 187 3.35 -13.28 -0.44
N ARG A 188 3.36 -12.02 -0.04
CA ARG A 188 3.35 -11.57 1.36
C ARG A 188 1.95 -11.08 1.74
N THR A 189 1.73 -10.89 3.02
CA THR A 189 0.59 -10.11 3.52
C THR A 189 0.88 -8.61 3.39
N THR A 190 -0.13 -7.77 3.52
CA THR A 190 0.04 -6.30 3.61
C THR A 190 1.06 -5.92 4.65
N ALA A 191 1.00 -6.54 5.85
CA ALA A 191 1.97 -6.30 6.92
C ALA A 191 3.40 -6.68 6.51
N GLY A 192 3.58 -7.79 5.80
CA GLY A 192 4.87 -8.23 5.28
C GLY A 192 5.45 -7.27 4.24
N ASN A 193 4.63 -6.75 3.32
CA ASN A 193 5.06 -5.75 2.33
C ASN A 193 5.42 -4.42 3.00
N LEU A 194 4.66 -4.00 4.01
CA LEU A 194 4.97 -2.80 4.78
C LEU A 194 6.29 -2.93 5.56
N ALA A 195 6.53 -4.08 6.19
CA ALA A 195 7.79 -4.36 6.89
C ALA A 195 8.98 -4.32 5.91
N ALA A 196 8.84 -4.88 4.71
CA ALA A 196 9.86 -4.83 3.67
C ALA A 196 10.13 -3.40 3.20
N ALA A 197 9.08 -2.58 2.98
CA ALA A 197 9.23 -1.19 2.61
C ALA A 197 9.96 -0.37 3.70
N GLN A 198 9.60 -0.58 4.96
CA GLN A 198 10.27 0.07 6.10
C GLN A 198 11.74 -0.36 6.23
N ALA A 199 12.04 -1.67 6.08
CA ALA A 199 13.41 -2.19 6.08
C ALA A 199 14.24 -1.62 4.93
N ALA A 200 13.63 -1.36 3.77
CA ALA A 200 14.27 -0.67 2.64
C ALA A 200 14.44 0.84 2.86
N GLY A 201 14.05 1.37 4.03
CA GLY A 201 14.18 2.77 4.42
C GLY A 201 13.15 3.67 3.75
N TYR A 202 11.91 3.21 3.65
CA TYR A 202 10.78 4.03 3.25
C TYR A 202 9.85 4.31 4.42
N ARG A 203 9.27 5.49 4.40
CA ARG A 203 8.08 5.86 5.17
C ARG A 203 6.84 5.57 4.33
N VAL A 204 5.86 4.90 4.90
CA VAL A 204 4.57 4.65 4.27
C VAL A 204 3.70 5.90 4.40
N LEU A 205 3.26 6.46 3.28
CA LEU A 205 2.31 7.59 3.23
C LEU A 205 0.87 7.11 3.22
N GLY A 206 0.61 5.98 2.58
CA GLY A 206 -0.71 5.37 2.53
C GLY A 206 -0.67 3.98 1.91
N VAL A 207 -1.75 3.23 2.15
CA VAL A 207 -2.04 1.94 1.53
C VAL A 207 -3.47 2.00 0.99
N HIS A 208 -3.71 1.38 -0.14
CA HIS A 208 -5.03 1.21 -0.72
C HIS A 208 -5.19 -0.24 -1.18
N GLU A 209 -6.14 -0.96 -0.61
CA GLU A 209 -6.54 -2.27 -1.15
C GLU A 209 -7.43 -2.05 -2.36
N LEU A 210 -7.06 -2.66 -3.48
CA LEU A 210 -7.82 -2.57 -4.70
C LEU A 210 -9.10 -3.42 -4.55
N PRO A 211 -10.28 -2.84 -4.83
CA PRO A 211 -11.54 -3.57 -4.71
C PRO A 211 -11.67 -4.67 -5.77
N ASP A 212 -12.55 -5.63 -5.53
CA ASP A 212 -12.82 -6.72 -6.48
C ASP A 212 -13.28 -6.23 -7.87
N SER A 213 -13.88 -5.05 -7.96
CA SER A 213 -14.22 -4.41 -9.24
C SER A 213 -13.01 -4.17 -10.14
N ASP A 214 -11.83 -3.89 -9.55
CA ASP A 214 -10.59 -3.65 -10.29
C ASP A 214 -10.08 -4.94 -10.96
N TRP A 215 -10.32 -6.09 -10.34
CA TRP A 215 -10.06 -7.39 -10.96
C TRP A 215 -11.00 -7.65 -12.12
N ALA A 216 -12.26 -7.24 -12.03
CA ALA A 216 -13.24 -7.38 -13.08
C ALA A 216 -12.90 -6.53 -14.32
N GLU A 217 -12.33 -5.34 -14.13
CA GLU A 217 -11.87 -4.48 -15.23
C GLU A 217 -10.75 -5.12 -16.07
N TYR A 218 -9.93 -5.99 -15.48
CA TYR A 218 -8.89 -6.74 -16.17
C TYR A 218 -9.38 -8.09 -16.65
N TYR A 219 -9.92 -8.92 -15.75
CA TYR A 219 -10.29 -10.30 -16.08
C TYR A 219 -11.55 -10.43 -16.96
N GLY A 220 -12.46 -9.45 -16.91
CA GLY A 220 -13.64 -9.45 -17.77
C GLY A 220 -13.27 -9.48 -19.26
N PRO A 221 -12.56 -8.44 -19.76
CA PRO A 221 -12.10 -8.40 -21.16
C PRO A 221 -11.16 -9.57 -21.52
N LEU A 222 -10.28 -9.98 -20.60
CA LEU A 222 -9.35 -11.10 -20.82
C LEU A 222 -10.11 -12.42 -20.99
N ALA A 223 -11.11 -12.70 -20.17
CA ALA A 223 -11.94 -13.90 -20.28
C ALA A 223 -12.74 -13.94 -21.60
N GLU A 224 -13.22 -12.78 -22.06
CA GLU A 224 -13.86 -12.68 -23.38
C GLU A 224 -12.88 -12.97 -24.52
N ARG A 225 -11.67 -12.45 -24.43
CA ARG A 225 -10.59 -12.71 -25.40
C ARG A 225 -10.23 -14.20 -25.43
N VAL A 226 -10.07 -14.84 -24.27
CA VAL A 226 -9.79 -16.27 -24.13
C VAL A 226 -10.89 -17.11 -24.78
N ARG A 227 -12.16 -16.74 -24.61
CA ARG A 227 -13.29 -17.42 -25.27
C ARG A 227 -13.27 -17.25 -26.80
N ALA A 228 -13.00 -16.03 -27.26
CA ALA A 228 -12.96 -15.73 -28.69
C ALA A 228 -11.84 -16.47 -29.41
N LEU A 229 -10.70 -16.67 -28.78
CA LEU A 229 -9.52 -17.33 -29.37
C LEU A 229 -9.44 -18.85 -29.10
N ALA A 230 -10.41 -19.43 -28.41
CA ALA A 230 -10.37 -20.81 -27.96
C ALA A 230 -10.19 -21.86 -29.10
N ALA A 231 -10.59 -21.51 -30.33
CA ALA A 231 -10.50 -22.38 -31.50
C ALA A 231 -9.41 -21.94 -32.50
N THR A 232 -8.58 -20.92 -32.15
CA THR A 232 -7.60 -20.36 -33.08
C THR A 232 -6.18 -20.43 -32.48
N GLY A 233 -5.19 -20.61 -33.33
CA GLY A 233 -3.78 -20.53 -32.95
C GLY A 233 -3.08 -21.90 -32.89
N GLY A 234 -1.74 -21.82 -32.94
CA GLY A 234 -0.85 -23.00 -32.84
C GLY A 234 -0.62 -23.44 -31.38
N PRO A 235 0.35 -24.36 -31.17
CA PRO A 235 0.65 -24.92 -29.85
C PRO A 235 1.00 -23.86 -28.80
N ALA A 236 1.69 -22.78 -29.17
CA ALA A 236 2.06 -21.68 -28.26
C ALA A 236 0.81 -20.96 -27.75
N MET A 237 -0.13 -20.60 -28.64
CA MET A 237 -1.39 -19.98 -28.26
C MET A 237 -2.23 -20.90 -27.36
N ALA A 238 -2.25 -22.20 -27.65
CA ALA A 238 -2.96 -23.17 -26.81
C ALA A 238 -2.39 -23.20 -25.38
N ARG A 239 -1.06 -23.11 -25.20
CA ARG A 239 -0.41 -23.03 -23.90
C ARG A 239 -0.75 -21.71 -23.18
N ALA A 240 -0.69 -20.58 -23.89
CA ALA A 240 -1.03 -19.27 -23.33
C ALA A 240 -2.50 -19.23 -22.88
N LEU A 241 -3.43 -19.73 -23.69
CA LEU A 241 -4.84 -19.87 -23.33
C LEU A 241 -5.07 -20.78 -22.13
N ALA A 242 -4.30 -21.88 -22.01
CA ALA A 242 -4.41 -22.80 -20.86
C ALA A 242 -3.94 -22.13 -19.56
N ALA A 243 -2.80 -21.44 -19.59
CA ALA A 243 -2.27 -20.70 -18.45
C ALA A 243 -3.24 -19.59 -17.98
N THR A 244 -3.76 -18.81 -18.93
CA THR A 244 -4.74 -17.76 -18.61
C THR A 244 -6.05 -18.32 -18.04
N ARG A 245 -6.53 -19.45 -18.54
CA ARG A 245 -7.71 -20.12 -17.96
C ARG A 245 -7.45 -20.60 -16.54
N GLU A 246 -6.28 -21.19 -16.26
CA GLU A 246 -5.90 -21.60 -14.91
C GLU A 246 -5.92 -20.38 -13.94
N GLU A 247 -5.35 -19.24 -14.35
CA GLU A 247 -5.35 -18.02 -13.56
C GLU A 247 -6.78 -17.52 -13.26
N LEU A 248 -7.64 -17.46 -14.28
CA LEU A 248 -9.06 -17.10 -14.13
C LEU A 248 -9.80 -18.05 -13.19
N ASP A 249 -9.55 -19.36 -13.32
CA ASP A 249 -10.16 -20.38 -12.46
C ASP A 249 -9.67 -20.31 -11.01
N VAL A 250 -8.41 -19.98 -10.79
CA VAL A 250 -7.85 -19.76 -9.44
C VAL A 250 -8.49 -18.53 -8.81
N ARG A 251 -8.62 -17.42 -9.56
CA ARG A 251 -9.32 -16.23 -9.07
C ARG A 251 -10.77 -16.53 -8.71
N ALA A 252 -11.48 -17.25 -9.55
CA ALA A 252 -12.88 -17.60 -9.28
C ALA A 252 -13.07 -18.44 -8.01
N ARG A 253 -12.10 -19.32 -7.68
CA ARG A 253 -12.17 -20.22 -6.51
C ARG A 253 -11.57 -19.61 -5.23
N HIS A 254 -10.51 -18.86 -5.37
CA HIS A 254 -9.64 -18.42 -4.28
C HIS A 254 -9.49 -16.89 -4.20
N GLY A 255 -10.24 -16.12 -4.96
CA GLY A 255 -10.11 -14.68 -5.05
C GLY A 255 -10.34 -13.92 -3.73
N HIS A 256 -10.99 -14.54 -2.76
CA HIS A 256 -11.16 -14.00 -1.42
C HIS A 256 -9.92 -14.18 -0.52
N GLU A 257 -8.93 -14.97 -0.95
CA GLU A 257 -7.73 -15.26 -0.17
C GLU A 257 -6.55 -14.35 -0.54
N TYR A 258 -6.61 -13.68 -1.70
CA TYR A 258 -5.57 -12.77 -2.18
C TYR A 258 -6.16 -11.58 -2.95
N GLY A 259 -5.43 -10.51 -2.98
CA GLY A 259 -5.82 -9.27 -3.63
C GLY A 259 -4.62 -8.46 -4.10
N TYR A 260 -4.85 -7.24 -4.55
CA TYR A 260 -3.81 -6.28 -4.82
C TYR A 260 -3.80 -5.18 -3.76
N GLY A 261 -2.62 -4.86 -3.24
CA GLY A 261 -2.37 -3.71 -2.39
C GLY A 261 -1.58 -2.64 -3.13
N GLY A 262 -2.03 -1.41 -3.09
CA GLY A 262 -1.29 -0.25 -3.57
C GLY A 262 -0.57 0.44 -2.41
N TYR A 263 0.72 0.70 -2.57
CA TYR A 263 1.61 1.25 -1.56
C TYR A 263 2.15 2.60 -2.02
N VAL A 264 1.96 3.62 -1.20
CA VAL A 264 2.51 4.96 -1.43
C VAL A 264 3.65 5.19 -0.43
N LEU A 265 4.86 5.28 -0.93
CA LEU A 265 6.10 5.18 -0.17
C LEU A 265 6.99 6.39 -0.43
N ARG A 266 7.64 6.93 0.61
CA ARG A 266 8.63 7.99 0.48
C ARG A 266 9.93 7.58 1.14
N PRO A 267 11.10 7.71 0.47
CA PRO A 267 12.38 7.47 1.12
C PRO A 267 12.52 8.30 2.39
N VAL A 268 13.03 7.69 3.45
CA VAL A 268 13.46 8.41 4.65
C VAL A 268 14.75 9.12 4.31
N SER A 269 14.76 10.45 4.36
CA SER A 269 15.96 11.25 4.17
C SER A 269 16.73 11.41 5.49
N ALA A 270 18.02 11.71 5.42
CA ALA A 270 18.86 11.92 6.60
C ALA A 270 18.38 13.10 7.50
N GLY A 271 17.48 13.94 6.99
CA GLY A 271 16.81 14.99 7.75
C GLY A 271 15.41 14.63 8.25
N ASP A 272 14.88 13.45 7.87
CA ASP A 272 13.59 12.93 8.35
C ASP A 272 13.74 12.12 9.65
N GLY A 273 14.96 11.93 10.12
CA GLY A 273 15.25 11.37 11.43
C GLY A 273 14.72 12.31 12.51
N ASP A 274 13.60 11.90 13.11
CA ASP A 274 13.08 12.41 14.38
C ASP A 274 12.88 13.93 14.49
N ALA A 275 12.27 14.56 13.48
CA ALA A 275 11.68 15.89 13.69
C ALA A 275 10.72 15.90 14.90
N TRP A 276 10.23 14.72 15.27
CA TRP A 276 9.31 14.48 16.38
C TRP A 276 9.77 13.24 17.18
N PRO A 277 10.79 13.36 18.05
CA PRO A 277 11.20 12.25 18.92
C PRO A 277 10.00 11.82 19.77
N ALA A 278 9.72 10.52 19.75
CA ALA A 278 8.63 9.93 20.52
C ALA A 278 9.20 9.05 21.63
N ARG A 279 8.64 9.19 22.83
CA ARG A 279 9.04 8.46 24.04
C ARG A 279 7.82 8.03 24.84
N PRO A 280 7.96 7.05 25.74
CA PRO A 280 6.93 6.76 26.73
C PRO A 280 6.54 8.04 27.51
N GLU A 281 5.24 8.18 27.78
CA GLU A 281 4.70 9.21 28.66
C GLU A 281 5.29 9.07 30.05
N ALA A 282 5.77 10.17 30.61
CA ALA A 282 6.17 10.28 32.00
C ALA A 282 5.05 10.92 32.84
N ALA A 283 5.07 10.71 34.16
CA ALA A 283 4.06 11.30 35.05
C ALA A 283 3.98 12.84 34.94
N ALA A 284 5.10 13.49 34.62
CA ALA A 284 5.16 14.94 34.41
C ALA A 284 4.41 15.42 33.16
N ASP A 285 4.16 14.54 32.18
CA ASP A 285 3.50 14.89 30.92
C ASP A 285 1.99 14.93 31.05
N ALA A 286 1.41 14.39 32.12
CA ALA A 286 -0.04 14.19 32.26
C ALA A 286 -0.86 15.48 32.01
N ALA A 287 -0.39 16.62 32.49
CA ALA A 287 -1.06 17.92 32.27
C ALA A 287 -1.00 18.31 30.77
N ALA A 288 0.16 18.19 30.14
CA ALA A 288 0.34 18.51 28.72
C ALA A 288 -0.45 17.55 27.81
N VAL A 289 -0.51 16.25 28.16
CA VAL A 289 -1.33 15.25 27.48
C VAL A 289 -2.82 15.61 27.57
N ARG A 290 -3.29 16.05 28.74
CA ARG A 290 -4.66 16.52 28.88
C ARG A 290 -4.94 17.73 28.00
N GLU A 291 -4.06 18.74 28.01
CA GLU A 291 -4.19 19.96 27.20
C GLU A 291 -4.23 19.65 25.70
N ILE A 292 -3.35 18.77 25.21
CA ILE A 292 -3.34 18.37 23.80
C ILE A 292 -4.62 17.66 23.40
N ASN A 293 -5.16 16.75 24.23
CA ASN A 293 -6.43 16.09 23.93
C ASN A 293 -7.58 17.09 23.89
N LEU A 294 -7.64 18.02 24.84
CA LEU A 294 -8.64 19.11 24.82
C LEU A 294 -8.54 19.97 23.56
N ALA A 295 -7.33 20.33 23.16
CA ALA A 295 -7.10 21.16 21.98
C ALA A 295 -7.42 20.43 20.67
N ALA A 296 -7.05 19.14 20.57
CA ALA A 296 -7.23 18.35 19.36
C ALA A 296 -8.69 18.02 19.07
N PHE A 297 -9.47 17.72 20.10
CA PHE A 297 -10.86 17.26 19.96
C PHE A 297 -11.89 18.37 20.23
N GLY A 298 -11.50 19.44 20.90
CA GLY A 298 -12.38 20.55 21.22
C GLY A 298 -13.44 20.22 22.29
N THR A 299 -13.38 19.03 22.88
CA THR A 299 -14.26 18.56 23.97
C THR A 299 -13.42 17.93 25.07
N PRO A 300 -13.95 17.84 26.33
CA PRO A 300 -13.21 17.17 27.40
C PRO A 300 -13.25 15.63 27.33
N LEU A 301 -14.07 15.04 26.45
CA LEU A 301 -14.36 13.60 26.44
C LEU A 301 -13.10 12.75 26.33
N GLU A 302 -12.23 13.05 25.37
CA GLU A 302 -11.01 12.27 25.14
C GLU A 302 -9.96 12.53 26.23
N ALA A 303 -9.89 13.75 26.75
CA ALA A 303 -9.01 14.08 27.88
C ALA A 303 -9.46 13.37 29.15
N ASP A 304 -10.77 13.35 29.44
CA ASP A 304 -11.36 12.65 30.57
C ASP A 304 -11.23 11.13 30.43
N LEU A 305 -11.35 10.60 29.17
CA LEU A 305 -11.11 9.20 28.87
C LEU A 305 -9.66 8.80 29.23
N VAL A 306 -8.66 9.57 28.83
CA VAL A 306 -7.25 9.27 29.17
C VAL A 306 -7.04 9.24 30.68
N ASP A 307 -7.62 10.20 31.43
CA ASP A 307 -7.50 10.24 32.90
C ASP A 307 -8.21 9.03 33.55
N ALA A 308 -9.37 8.65 33.04
CA ALA A 308 -10.08 7.47 33.52
C ALA A 308 -9.32 6.16 33.22
N LEU A 309 -8.77 6.03 32.01
CA LEU A 309 -7.97 4.87 31.61
C LEU A 309 -6.69 4.72 32.45
N ARG A 310 -6.05 5.80 32.86
CA ARG A 310 -4.87 5.76 33.74
C ARG A 310 -5.18 5.09 35.10
N ALA A 311 -6.41 5.20 35.58
CA ALA A 311 -6.87 4.58 36.83
C ALA A 311 -7.49 3.20 36.65
N ASP A 312 -7.67 2.74 35.42
CA ASP A 312 -8.34 1.49 35.07
C ASP A 312 -7.37 0.31 34.93
N ALA A 313 -7.88 -0.90 35.16
CA ALA A 313 -7.12 -2.15 35.01
C ALA A 313 -6.65 -2.41 33.56
N SER A 314 -7.27 -1.79 32.57
CA SER A 314 -6.88 -1.87 31.15
C SER A 314 -5.65 -1.04 30.83
N TRP A 315 -5.18 -0.18 31.71
CA TRP A 315 -3.96 0.60 31.53
C TRP A 315 -2.73 -0.30 31.43
N LEU A 316 -1.93 -0.10 30.40
CA LEU A 316 -0.71 -0.84 30.18
C LEU A 316 0.52 0.09 30.33
N PRO A 317 1.25 0.03 31.46
CA PRO A 317 2.43 0.87 31.65
C PRO A 317 3.41 0.76 30.49
N GLY A 318 3.87 1.89 29.95
CA GLY A 318 4.76 1.95 28.79
C GLY A 318 4.08 1.84 27.42
N LEU A 319 2.74 1.86 27.37
CA LEU A 319 1.97 1.93 26.12
C LEU A 319 1.12 3.22 26.05
N SER A 320 1.60 4.30 26.68
CA SER A 320 1.23 5.69 26.41
C SER A 320 2.48 6.44 25.97
N TYR A 321 2.41 7.15 24.86
CA TYR A 321 3.56 7.81 24.22
C TYR A 321 3.26 9.26 23.91
N VAL A 322 4.29 10.10 23.99
CA VAL A 322 4.27 11.48 23.56
C VAL A 322 5.32 11.72 22.49
N ALA A 323 5.05 12.62 21.55
CA ALA A 323 6.04 13.17 20.63
C ALA A 323 6.43 14.58 21.11
N GLU A 324 7.73 14.89 21.10
CA GLU A 324 8.26 16.18 21.57
C GLU A 324 8.52 17.13 20.40
N ALA A 325 8.15 18.38 20.60
CA ALA A 325 8.56 19.49 19.74
C ALA A 325 10.03 19.87 20.02
N PRO A 326 10.69 20.62 19.12
CA PRO A 326 12.08 21.06 19.31
C PRO A 326 12.32 21.91 20.58
N ASP A 327 11.29 22.54 21.12
CA ASP A 327 11.34 23.32 22.38
C ASP A 327 11.08 22.45 23.62
N GLY A 328 10.89 21.13 23.46
CA GLY A 328 10.62 20.17 24.52
C GLY A 328 9.15 20.08 24.93
N SER A 329 8.24 20.82 24.29
CA SER A 329 6.81 20.72 24.57
C SER A 329 6.24 19.42 23.94
N VAL A 330 5.12 18.92 24.51
CA VAL A 330 4.42 17.76 23.94
C VAL A 330 3.64 18.20 22.71
N ALA A 331 3.96 17.61 21.56
CA ALA A 331 3.37 17.91 20.26
C ALA A 331 2.25 16.94 19.85
N ALA A 332 2.30 15.69 20.34
CA ALA A 332 1.28 14.68 20.10
C ALA A 332 1.29 13.63 21.21
N HIS A 333 0.15 12.94 21.34
CA HIS A 333 -0.06 11.86 22.29
C HIS A 333 -0.79 10.70 21.61
N ALA A 334 -0.46 9.46 21.98
CA ALA A 334 -1.20 8.26 21.62
C ALA A 334 -1.14 7.23 22.73
N LEU A 335 -2.23 6.48 22.92
CA LEU A 335 -2.41 5.51 23.98
C LEU A 335 -2.91 4.18 23.43
N LEU A 336 -2.34 3.07 23.92
CA LEU A 336 -2.87 1.71 23.78
C LEU A 336 -3.31 1.16 25.13
N THR A 337 -4.53 0.66 25.19
CA THR A 337 -5.10 0.01 26.38
C THR A 337 -5.56 -1.40 26.05
N ARG A 338 -5.72 -2.24 27.07
CA ARG A 338 -6.24 -3.60 26.90
C ARG A 338 -7.71 -3.54 26.47
N CYS A 339 -8.05 -4.31 25.44
CA CYS A 339 -9.41 -4.68 25.07
C CYS A 339 -9.44 -6.16 24.70
N GLU A 340 -10.59 -6.67 24.31
CA GLU A 340 -10.76 -8.07 23.93
C GLU A 340 -11.56 -8.16 22.63
N VAL A 341 -11.35 -9.24 21.86
CA VAL A 341 -12.21 -9.66 20.77
C VAL A 341 -12.71 -11.07 21.12
N ASP A 342 -13.96 -11.17 21.45
CA ASP A 342 -14.61 -12.43 21.87
C ASP A 342 -13.81 -13.19 22.96
N GLY A 343 -13.30 -12.43 23.95
CA GLY A 343 -12.48 -12.94 25.06
C GLY A 343 -11.00 -13.13 24.76
N ALA A 344 -10.55 -12.96 23.53
CA ALA A 344 -9.13 -12.97 23.20
C ALA A 344 -8.50 -11.56 23.40
N PRO A 345 -7.30 -11.48 24.00
CA PRO A 345 -6.68 -10.17 24.29
C PRO A 345 -6.29 -9.43 23.02
N ALA A 346 -6.60 -8.13 22.99
CA ALA A 346 -6.23 -7.18 21.97
C ALA A 346 -5.91 -5.82 22.59
N LEU A 347 -5.46 -4.87 21.78
CA LEU A 347 -5.22 -3.50 22.18
C LEU A 347 -6.18 -2.55 21.45
N ALA A 348 -6.68 -1.53 22.16
CA ALA A 348 -7.40 -0.40 21.59
C ALA A 348 -6.46 0.80 21.50
N LEU A 349 -6.31 1.36 20.30
CA LEU A 349 -5.58 2.60 20.05
C LEU A 349 -6.56 3.79 20.14
N ALA A 350 -6.60 4.44 21.29
CA ALA A 350 -7.44 5.62 21.53
C ALA A 350 -7.08 6.30 22.87
N PRO A 351 -7.02 7.64 22.86
CA PRO A 351 -7.08 8.54 21.72
C PRO A 351 -5.74 8.70 21.03
N VAL A 352 -5.75 9.32 19.85
CA VAL A 352 -4.56 9.85 19.17
C VAL A 352 -4.78 11.34 18.94
N ALA A 353 -3.99 12.16 19.59
CA ALA A 353 -4.11 13.62 19.57
C ALA A 353 -2.81 14.26 19.05
N ALA A 354 -2.93 15.37 18.33
CA ALA A 354 -1.82 16.22 17.96
C ALA A 354 -2.23 17.69 18.14
N ASP A 355 -1.30 18.52 18.60
CA ASP A 355 -1.50 19.96 18.70
C ASP A 355 -2.05 20.49 17.35
N PRO A 356 -3.19 21.20 17.35
CA PRO A 356 -3.79 21.76 16.14
C PRO A 356 -2.81 22.58 15.28
N ALA A 357 -1.88 23.32 15.92
CA ALA A 357 -0.86 24.10 15.23
C ALA A 357 0.22 23.23 14.54
N LEU A 358 0.39 21.98 15.01
CA LEU A 358 1.39 21.02 14.55
C LEU A 358 0.79 19.84 13.77
N GLN A 359 -0.51 19.87 13.51
CA GLN A 359 -1.15 18.84 12.66
C GLN A 359 -0.51 18.80 11.28
N ARG A 360 -0.52 17.61 10.64
CA ARG A 360 0.10 17.33 9.34
C ARG A 360 1.62 17.52 9.27
N SER A 361 2.29 17.84 10.37
CA SER A 361 3.75 17.94 10.49
C SER A 361 4.45 16.57 10.64
N GLY A 362 3.70 15.53 10.98
CA GLY A 362 4.21 14.18 11.24
C GLY A 362 4.24 13.77 12.72
N ALA A 363 4.00 14.68 13.67
CA ALA A 363 4.02 14.40 15.10
C ALA A 363 3.11 13.24 15.51
N GLY A 364 1.83 13.28 15.10
CA GLY A 364 0.87 12.18 15.34
C GLY A 364 1.30 10.86 14.73
N SER A 365 1.93 10.88 13.55
CA SER A 365 2.42 9.65 12.92
C SER A 365 3.67 9.12 13.61
N SER A 366 4.53 9.97 14.17
CA SER A 366 5.71 9.54 14.92
C SER A 366 5.29 8.80 16.19
N VAL A 367 4.39 9.39 16.97
CA VAL A 367 3.93 8.78 18.23
C VAL A 367 3.22 7.44 17.99
N VAL A 368 2.38 7.34 16.95
CA VAL A 368 1.69 6.06 16.61
C VAL A 368 2.71 4.99 16.22
N ARG A 369 3.73 5.31 15.39
CA ARG A 369 4.75 4.32 15.01
C ARG A 369 5.55 3.82 16.20
N ALA A 370 5.99 4.73 17.07
CA ALA A 370 6.74 4.37 18.27
C ALA A 370 5.91 3.49 19.22
N LEU A 371 4.64 3.82 19.40
CA LEU A 371 3.71 3.08 20.23
C LEU A 371 3.44 1.66 19.67
N LEU A 372 3.25 1.54 18.36
CA LEU A 372 3.07 0.23 17.69
C LEU A 372 4.35 -0.62 17.76
N ALA A 373 5.53 -0.02 17.69
CA ALA A 373 6.80 -0.72 17.88
C ALA A 373 6.91 -1.27 19.30
N ALA A 374 6.61 -0.45 20.31
CA ALA A 374 6.59 -0.88 21.72
C ALA A 374 5.57 -2.00 21.97
N ALA A 375 4.41 -1.99 21.32
CA ALA A 375 3.43 -3.07 21.40
C ALA A 375 3.98 -4.38 20.82
N ARG A 376 4.68 -4.34 19.67
CA ARG A 376 5.35 -5.52 19.07
C ARG A 376 6.44 -6.08 19.97
N GLU A 377 7.29 -5.24 20.56
CA GLU A 377 8.34 -5.65 21.50
C GLU A 377 7.77 -6.35 22.74
N ARG A 378 6.57 -6.00 23.15
CA ARG A 378 5.84 -6.66 24.25
C ARG A 378 5.19 -7.98 23.84
N GLY A 379 5.22 -8.35 22.57
CA GLY A 379 4.58 -9.55 22.03
C GLY A 379 3.07 -9.45 21.91
N GLU A 380 2.53 -8.25 21.78
CA GLU A 380 1.11 -8.03 21.46
C GLU A 380 0.83 -8.43 20.01
N SER A 381 -0.37 -8.98 19.75
CA SER A 381 -0.67 -9.56 18.44
C SER A 381 -1.66 -8.75 17.61
N LEU A 382 -2.51 -7.92 18.24
CA LEU A 382 -3.62 -7.25 17.56
C LEU A 382 -3.87 -5.87 18.15
N VAL A 383 -3.99 -4.86 17.29
CA VAL A 383 -4.39 -3.51 17.65
C VAL A 383 -5.64 -3.14 16.87
N LEU A 384 -6.61 -2.57 17.57
CA LEU A 384 -7.87 -2.07 17.02
C LEU A 384 -7.91 -0.55 17.13
N VAL A 385 -8.53 0.10 16.15
CA VAL A 385 -8.75 1.55 16.17
C VAL A 385 -10.10 1.89 15.57
N LEU A 386 -10.78 2.85 16.16
CA LEU A 386 -11.89 3.56 15.54
C LEU A 386 -11.37 4.93 15.09
N GLY A 387 -11.39 5.21 13.80
CA GLY A 387 -10.83 6.47 13.31
C GLY A 387 -10.95 6.67 11.81
N HIS A 388 -10.24 7.68 11.32
CA HIS A 388 -10.32 8.09 9.92
C HIS A 388 -9.75 7.04 8.96
N PRO A 389 -10.53 6.50 8.02
CA PRO A 389 -10.09 5.47 7.08
C PRO A 389 -8.98 5.96 6.14
N GLU A 390 -8.74 7.26 6.07
CA GLU A 390 -7.63 7.85 5.30
C GLU A 390 -6.32 7.97 6.08
N TYR A 391 -6.35 7.80 7.41
CA TYR A 391 -5.19 8.02 8.26
C TYR A 391 -4.49 6.71 8.66
N TYR A 392 -5.22 5.74 9.18
CA TYR A 392 -4.65 4.55 9.81
C TYR A 392 -4.08 3.50 8.84
N PRO A 393 -4.55 3.37 7.57
CA PRO A 393 -3.95 2.44 6.61
C PRO A 393 -2.44 2.65 6.37
N ARG A 394 -1.92 3.88 6.58
CA ARG A 394 -0.47 4.17 6.51
C ARG A 394 0.39 3.43 7.54
N PHE A 395 -0.22 2.87 8.56
CA PHE A 395 0.42 2.04 9.59
C PHE A 395 0.17 0.54 9.37
N GLY A 396 -0.61 0.18 8.35
CA GLY A 396 -0.99 -1.19 8.03
C GLY A 396 -2.34 -1.64 8.59
N PHE A 397 -3.14 -0.73 9.12
CA PHE A 397 -4.51 -1.04 9.54
C PHE A 397 -5.40 -1.32 8.33
N LEU A 398 -6.22 -2.37 8.43
CA LEU A 398 -7.25 -2.77 7.48
C LEU A 398 -8.62 -2.68 8.15
N PRO A 399 -9.74 -2.64 7.40
CA PRO A 399 -11.08 -2.75 8.00
C PRO A 399 -11.16 -3.99 8.89
N ALA A 400 -11.68 -3.82 10.10
CA ALA A 400 -11.75 -4.89 11.09
C ALA A 400 -12.64 -6.06 10.62
N SER A 401 -13.65 -5.78 9.79
CA SER A 401 -14.50 -6.78 9.13
C SER A 401 -13.73 -7.78 8.29
N HIS A 402 -12.59 -7.37 7.71
CA HIS A 402 -11.67 -8.25 6.98
C HIS A 402 -11.22 -9.46 7.82
N PHE A 403 -11.13 -9.27 9.14
CA PHE A 403 -10.77 -10.32 10.10
C PHE A 403 -12.00 -10.92 10.82
N GLY A 404 -13.22 -10.55 10.42
CA GLY A 404 -14.44 -10.94 11.10
C GLY A 404 -14.66 -10.25 12.45
N ILE A 405 -13.98 -9.13 12.70
CA ILE A 405 -14.07 -8.34 13.94
C ILE A 405 -15.13 -7.24 13.75
N ARG A 406 -15.94 -7.01 14.77
CA ARG A 406 -17.05 -6.04 14.75
C ARG A 406 -17.05 -5.17 16.01
N ALA A 407 -17.38 -3.89 15.84
CA ALA A 407 -17.65 -3.00 16.97
C ALA A 407 -18.96 -3.35 17.66
N PRO A 408 -19.12 -3.03 18.97
CA PRO A 408 -20.38 -3.24 19.70
C PRO A 408 -21.45 -2.18 19.41
N PHE A 409 -21.20 -1.28 18.47
CA PHE A 409 -22.10 -0.19 18.08
C PHE A 409 -22.07 0.02 16.56
N GLU A 410 -23.06 0.72 16.01
CA GLU A 410 -23.15 0.98 14.57
C GLU A 410 -22.19 2.09 14.15
N VAL A 411 -21.30 1.77 13.20
CA VAL A 411 -20.35 2.69 12.56
C VAL A 411 -20.09 2.24 11.12
N PRO A 412 -19.64 3.13 10.24
CA PRO A 412 -19.13 2.73 8.93
C PRO A 412 -18.05 1.66 9.05
N ASP A 413 -18.09 0.64 8.19
CA ASP A 413 -17.18 -0.50 8.26
C ASP A 413 -15.70 -0.07 8.17
N GLU A 414 -15.43 0.88 7.29
CA GLU A 414 -14.10 1.42 7.06
C GLU A 414 -13.53 2.24 8.24
N ALA A 415 -14.36 2.62 9.21
CA ALA A 415 -13.94 3.41 10.37
C ALA A 415 -13.37 2.54 11.50
N VAL A 416 -13.77 1.27 11.59
CA VAL A 416 -13.23 0.31 12.56
C VAL A 416 -12.16 -0.51 11.87
N MET A 417 -10.92 -0.36 12.32
CA MET A 417 -9.77 -0.98 11.66
C MET A 417 -8.96 -1.81 12.64
N ALA A 418 -8.28 -2.82 12.11
CA ALA A 418 -7.42 -3.73 12.85
C ALA A 418 -6.03 -3.79 12.23
N LEU A 419 -5.01 -3.92 13.07
CA LEU A 419 -3.62 -4.17 12.68
C LEU A 419 -3.12 -5.43 13.38
N VAL A 420 -2.77 -6.44 12.59
CA VAL A 420 -2.10 -7.65 13.08
C VAL A 420 -0.63 -7.34 13.27
N LEU A 421 -0.14 -7.45 14.50
CA LEU A 421 1.27 -7.23 14.85
C LEU A 421 2.10 -8.50 14.76
N ASP A 422 1.48 -9.66 14.98
CA ASP A 422 2.09 -10.99 14.96
C ASP A 422 1.19 -11.94 14.16
N ASP A 423 1.55 -12.21 12.92
CA ASP A 423 0.82 -13.06 11.98
C ASP A 423 1.05 -14.56 12.22
N SER A 424 1.97 -14.91 13.11
CA SER A 424 2.16 -16.31 13.56
C SER A 424 1.01 -16.80 14.46
N ARG A 425 0.21 -15.87 15.00
CA ARG A 425 -0.94 -16.16 15.86
C ARG A 425 -2.27 -16.05 15.08
N PRO A 426 -3.26 -16.89 15.43
CA PRO A 426 -4.58 -16.74 14.84
C PRO A 426 -5.19 -15.39 15.24
N VAL A 427 -5.73 -14.67 14.27
CA VAL A 427 -6.49 -13.44 14.53
C VAL A 427 -7.87 -13.83 15.07
N PRO A 428 -8.30 -13.31 16.25
CA PRO A 428 -9.63 -13.59 16.77
C PRO A 428 -10.69 -12.91 15.90
N ALA A 429 -11.85 -13.55 15.76
CA ALA A 429 -13.03 -12.98 15.14
C ALA A 429 -14.12 -12.83 16.19
N GLY A 430 -15.01 -11.84 16.05
CA GLY A 430 -16.11 -11.63 16.99
C GLY A 430 -16.34 -10.16 17.33
N MET A 431 -16.93 -9.91 18.48
CA MET A 431 -17.26 -8.57 18.94
C MET A 431 -16.13 -7.99 19.79
N ILE A 432 -15.81 -6.71 19.54
CA ILE A 432 -14.87 -5.97 20.39
C ILE A 432 -15.53 -5.69 21.73
N LYS A 433 -14.80 -5.95 22.82
CA LYS A 433 -15.15 -5.52 24.16
C LYS A 433 -14.12 -4.51 24.63
N TYR A 434 -14.52 -3.26 24.67
CA TYR A 434 -13.71 -2.17 25.21
C TYR A 434 -13.74 -2.18 26.74
N PRO A 435 -12.73 -1.60 27.42
CA PRO A 435 -12.77 -1.41 28.87
C PRO A 435 -13.82 -0.36 29.25
N ASP A 436 -14.35 -0.46 30.49
CA ASP A 436 -15.46 0.37 31.00
C ASP A 436 -15.32 1.88 30.75
N PRO A 437 -14.12 2.51 30.88
CA PRO A 437 -13.98 3.95 30.62
C PRO A 437 -14.42 4.43 29.24
N PHE A 438 -14.46 3.54 28.21
CA PHE A 438 -14.97 3.90 26.89
C PHE A 438 -16.48 4.15 26.86
N GLY A 439 -17.23 3.64 27.83
CA GLY A 439 -18.67 3.87 27.94
C GLY A 439 -19.52 3.18 26.87
N VAL A 440 -19.01 2.10 26.26
CA VAL A 440 -19.65 1.33 25.17
C VAL A 440 -19.68 -0.16 25.45
#